data_e0d7d6d1a91f183dc01fbecfaae80b12
#
_entry.id   e0d7d6d1a91f183dc01fbecfaae80b12
#
_cell.length_a   1.000
_cell.length_b   1.000
_cell.length_c   1.000
_cell.angle_alpha   90.00
_cell.angle_beta   90.00
_cell.angle_gamma   90.00
#
_symmetry.space_group_name_H-M   'P 1'
#
loop_
_entity.id
_entity.type
_entity.pdbx_description
1 polymer ?
#
loop_
_entity_poly.entity_id
_entity_poly.type
_entity_poly.pdbx_seq_one_letter_code
_entity_poly.pdbx_strand_id
1 'polypeptide(L)'
;MAGVFADLFELKLLPTMLPEVSHWLQQDEGNYQLLSRQLAALDSMPWRNSPSGGLLLACLYGPMVEQEVMATSNYEFHTPQRVAVSWLRGFQERAHMPRHVLSDAKHILALQHRLDTEIAPKKHGINSKAVGPLRRQPYLKDALRYCEIRLLAAGRDTQLCQDWRNKLLPKEPSQR
;
A
#
# COMPACT_ATOMS: atom_id res chain seq x y z
N MET A 1 -6.75 -2.42 12.91
CA MET A 1 -5.34 -1.97 12.75
C MET A 1 -5.12 -0.60 13.38
N ALA A 2 -5.94 0.41 13.09
CA ALA A 2 -5.77 1.76 13.64
C ALA A 2 -5.79 1.80 15.18
N GLY A 3 -6.72 1.11 15.84
CA GLY A 3 -6.76 1.03 17.30
C GLY A 3 -5.50 0.40 17.90
N VAL A 4 -5.07 -0.74 17.37
CA VAL A 4 -3.83 -1.40 17.83
C VAL A 4 -2.60 -0.50 17.64
N PHE A 5 -2.54 0.24 16.55
CA PHE A 5 -1.45 1.20 16.30
C PHE A 5 -1.47 2.35 17.30
N ALA A 6 -2.65 2.90 17.61
CA ALA A 6 -2.80 3.95 18.61
C ALA A 6 -2.37 3.45 20.01
N ASP A 7 -2.80 2.25 20.41
CA ASP A 7 -2.40 1.63 21.69
C ASP A 7 -0.87 1.44 21.77
N LEU A 8 -0.24 0.94 20.70
CA LEU A 8 1.22 0.77 20.65
C LEU A 8 1.97 2.12 20.74
N PHE A 9 1.42 3.17 20.17
CA PHE A 9 1.97 4.51 20.24
C PHE A 9 1.86 5.08 21.65
N GLU A 10 0.67 5.04 22.27
CA GLU A 10 0.40 5.55 23.62
C GLU A 10 1.21 4.80 24.70
N LEU A 11 1.30 3.48 24.57
CA LEU A 11 2.08 2.62 25.47
C LEU A 11 3.60 2.69 25.24
N LYS A 12 4.06 3.50 24.27
CA LYS A 12 5.49 3.64 23.90
C LYS A 12 6.15 2.32 23.48
N LEU A 13 5.39 1.40 22.90
CA LEU A 13 5.88 0.10 22.46
C LEU A 13 6.43 0.11 21.01
N LEU A 14 6.08 1.13 20.21
CA LEU A 14 6.54 1.26 18.82
C LEU A 14 8.07 1.23 18.67
N PRO A 15 8.89 1.90 19.51
CA PRO A 15 10.34 1.85 19.35
C PRO A 15 10.92 0.45 19.49
N THR A 16 10.28 -0.41 20.27
CA THR A 16 10.72 -1.80 20.47
C THR A 16 10.19 -2.73 19.38
N MET A 17 8.94 -2.58 18.98
CA MET A 17 8.29 -3.50 18.03
C MET A 17 8.52 -3.10 16.56
N LEU A 18 8.46 -1.80 16.28
CA LEU A 18 8.52 -1.21 14.94
C LEU A 18 9.45 0.01 14.94
N PRO A 19 10.76 -0.15 15.23
CA PRO A 19 11.69 0.98 15.38
C PRO A 19 11.77 1.86 14.13
N GLU A 20 11.66 1.30 12.94
CA GLU A 20 11.66 2.08 11.69
C GLU A 20 10.45 3.01 11.60
N VAL A 21 9.26 2.49 11.95
CA VAL A 21 8.01 3.27 12.00
C VAL A 21 8.13 4.36 13.06
N SER A 22 8.61 3.98 14.26
CA SER A 22 8.81 4.94 15.36
C SER A 22 9.77 6.07 14.99
N HIS A 23 10.89 5.75 14.35
CA HIS A 23 11.86 6.74 13.88
C HIS A 23 11.24 7.68 12.84
N TRP A 24 10.50 7.15 11.87
CA TRP A 24 9.83 7.94 10.84
C TRP A 24 8.76 8.88 11.44
N LEU A 25 8.00 8.41 12.44
CA LEU A 25 7.00 9.23 13.13
C LEU A 25 7.62 10.44 13.84
N GLN A 26 8.87 10.32 14.30
CA GLN A 26 9.60 11.41 14.98
C GLN A 26 10.14 12.47 14.01
N GLN A 27 10.20 12.19 12.72
CA GLN A 27 10.74 13.13 11.72
C GLN A 27 9.76 14.26 11.39
N ASP A 28 8.45 14.01 11.45
CA ASP A 28 7.41 14.97 11.13
C ASP A 28 6.13 14.65 11.92
N GLU A 29 5.53 15.66 12.55
CA GLU A 29 4.28 15.51 13.32
C GLU A 29 3.11 15.05 12.44
N GLY A 30 3.11 15.38 11.16
CA GLY A 30 2.11 14.95 10.19
C GLY A 30 2.14 13.46 9.89
N ASN A 31 3.27 12.78 10.12
CA ASN A 31 3.44 11.36 9.82
C ASN A 31 2.50 10.47 10.63
N TYR A 32 2.28 10.80 11.91
CA TYR A 32 1.30 10.09 12.74
C TYR A 32 -0.11 10.17 12.15
N GLN A 33 -0.54 11.37 11.77
CA GLN A 33 -1.87 11.57 11.19
C GLN A 33 -2.02 10.88 9.84
N LEU A 34 -0.96 10.88 9.03
CA LEU A 34 -0.95 10.22 7.74
C LEU A 34 -1.14 8.71 7.90
N LEU A 35 -0.33 8.07 8.76
CA LEU A 35 -0.41 6.63 9.00
C LEU A 35 -1.74 6.24 9.68
N SER A 36 -2.19 7.01 10.68
CA SER A 36 -3.47 6.76 11.36
C SER A 36 -4.64 6.79 10.39
N ARG A 37 -4.70 7.79 9.49
CA ARG A 37 -5.75 7.86 8.44
C ARG A 37 -5.70 6.67 7.50
N GLN A 38 -4.51 6.23 7.12
CA GLN A 38 -4.36 5.06 6.23
C GLN A 38 -4.83 3.76 6.90
N LEU A 39 -4.48 3.56 8.18
CA LEU A 39 -4.93 2.39 8.94
C LEU A 39 -6.45 2.45 9.25
N ALA A 40 -7.00 3.63 9.50
CA ALA A 40 -8.45 3.81 9.64
C ALA A 40 -9.18 3.51 8.33
N ALA A 41 -8.66 3.96 7.18
CA ALA A 41 -9.21 3.62 5.87
C ALA A 41 -9.15 2.11 5.61
N LEU A 42 -8.07 1.43 5.98
CA LEU A 42 -7.97 -0.03 5.92
C LEU A 42 -9.08 -0.70 6.77
N ASP A 43 -9.29 -0.23 8.00
CA ASP A 43 -10.30 -0.80 8.90
C ASP A 43 -11.74 -0.54 8.42
N SER A 44 -11.98 0.54 7.66
CA SER A 44 -13.30 0.88 7.10
C SER A 44 -13.67 0.08 5.86
N MET A 45 -12.74 -0.66 5.25
CA MET A 45 -13.00 -1.42 4.03
C MET A 45 -13.96 -2.59 4.28
N PRO A 46 -14.89 -2.87 3.33
CA PRO A 46 -15.78 -4.03 3.43
C PRO A 46 -15.01 -5.31 3.10
N TRP A 47 -14.48 -5.97 4.12
CA TRP A 47 -13.74 -7.23 3.99
C TRP A 47 -14.69 -8.43 3.99
N ARG A 48 -14.67 -9.24 2.93
CA ARG A 48 -15.30 -10.58 2.93
C ARG A 48 -14.41 -11.63 3.62
N ASN A 49 -13.09 -11.49 3.42
CA ASN A 49 -12.04 -12.30 4.04
C ASN A 49 -11.02 -11.36 4.67
N SER A 50 -10.27 -11.83 5.65
CA SER A 50 -9.17 -11.04 6.23
C SER A 50 -8.21 -10.56 5.15
N PRO A 51 -7.70 -9.32 5.25
CA PRO A 51 -6.68 -8.81 4.34
C PRO A 51 -5.42 -9.68 4.42
N SER A 52 -4.69 -9.79 3.29
CA SER A 52 -3.42 -10.54 3.25
C SER A 52 -2.35 -9.86 4.11
N GLY A 53 -1.41 -10.66 4.64
CA GLY A 53 -0.26 -10.11 5.37
C GLY A 53 0.56 -9.12 4.54
N GLY A 54 0.68 -9.35 3.22
CA GLY A 54 1.34 -8.44 2.29
C GLY A 54 0.63 -7.08 2.20
N LEU A 55 -0.69 -7.07 2.14
CA LEU A 55 -1.49 -5.84 2.15
C LEU A 55 -1.39 -5.09 3.48
N LEU A 56 -1.43 -5.81 4.61
CA LEU A 56 -1.26 -5.20 5.93
C LEU A 56 0.10 -4.50 6.06
N LEU A 57 1.18 -5.16 5.63
CA LEU A 57 2.52 -4.55 5.61
C LEU A 57 2.61 -3.38 4.63
N ALA A 58 1.98 -3.48 3.45
CA ALA A 58 1.92 -2.37 2.52
C ALA A 58 1.20 -1.16 3.12
N CYS A 59 0.11 -1.36 3.87
CA CYS A 59 -0.59 -0.27 4.56
C CYS A 59 0.25 0.34 5.69
N LEU A 60 1.05 -0.47 6.39
CA LEU A 60 1.89 0.02 7.48
C LEU A 60 3.11 0.80 6.98
N TYR A 61 3.80 0.31 5.93
CA TYR A 61 5.05 0.88 5.44
C TYR A 61 4.88 1.80 4.21
N GLY A 62 3.72 1.78 3.58
CA GLY A 62 3.47 2.52 2.34
C GLY A 62 3.71 4.02 2.42
N PRO A 63 3.23 4.74 3.45
CA PRO A 63 3.48 6.18 3.57
C PRO A 63 4.96 6.54 3.57
N MET A 64 5.80 5.75 4.26
CA MET A 64 7.25 5.93 4.29
C MET A 64 7.88 5.75 2.91
N VAL A 65 7.50 4.65 2.24
CA VAL A 65 7.98 4.33 0.88
C VAL A 65 7.56 5.43 -0.10
N GLU A 66 6.33 5.91 -0.04
CA GLU A 66 5.83 6.95 -0.93
C GLU A 66 6.55 8.29 -0.72
N GLN A 67 6.77 8.69 0.52
CA GLN A 67 7.53 9.92 0.82
C GLN A 67 8.96 9.84 0.30
N GLU A 68 9.67 8.74 0.53
CA GLU A 68 11.05 8.56 0.07
C GLU A 68 11.14 8.50 -1.46
N VAL A 69 10.20 7.81 -2.10
CA VAL A 69 10.12 7.77 -3.57
C VAL A 69 9.87 9.17 -4.15
N MET A 70 9.00 9.98 -3.54
CA MET A 70 8.73 11.36 -3.97
C MET A 70 9.93 12.29 -3.77
N ALA A 71 10.73 12.06 -2.71
CA ALA A 71 11.93 12.84 -2.44
C ALA A 71 13.10 12.52 -3.41
N THR A 72 13.03 11.39 -4.11
CA THR A 72 14.10 10.96 -5.03
C THR A 72 13.94 11.62 -6.40
N SER A 73 14.87 12.51 -6.75
CA SER A 73 14.82 13.33 -8.00
C SER A 73 14.96 12.51 -9.29
N ASN A 74 15.58 11.34 -9.23
CA ASN A 74 15.81 10.47 -10.38
C ASN A 74 14.90 9.25 -10.30
N TYR A 75 13.82 9.32 -11.05
CA TYR A 75 12.79 8.29 -11.08
C TYR A 75 13.22 7.13 -11.99
N GLU A 76 14.04 6.22 -11.50
CA GLU A 76 14.27 4.93 -12.15
C GLU A 76 13.11 3.99 -11.85
N PHE A 77 12.68 3.23 -12.85
CA PHE A 77 11.56 2.28 -12.79
C PHE A 77 11.61 1.30 -11.59
N HIS A 78 12.81 1.03 -11.08
CA HIS A 78 13.04 0.12 -9.95
C HIS A 78 13.09 0.82 -8.57
N THR A 79 13.05 2.14 -8.53
CA THR A 79 13.18 2.90 -7.27
C THR A 79 12.13 2.53 -6.22
N PRO A 80 10.81 2.46 -6.51
CA PRO A 80 9.81 2.11 -5.51
C PRO A 80 10.05 0.73 -4.87
N GLN A 81 10.49 -0.25 -5.66
CA GLN A 81 10.78 -1.59 -5.16
C GLN A 81 12.02 -1.61 -4.26
N ARG A 82 13.06 -0.85 -4.61
CA ARG A 82 14.28 -0.75 -3.79
C ARG A 82 14.02 -0.07 -2.46
N VAL A 83 13.25 1.02 -2.47
CA VAL A 83 12.84 1.74 -1.26
C VAL A 83 11.98 0.83 -0.37
N ALA A 84 11.00 0.11 -0.93
CA ALA A 84 10.20 -0.85 -0.17
C ALA A 84 11.06 -1.96 0.47
N VAL A 85 12.07 -2.48 -0.24
CA VAL A 85 13.02 -3.46 0.31
C VAL A 85 13.80 -2.88 1.47
N SER A 86 14.27 -1.63 1.37
CA SER A 86 15.02 -0.95 2.42
C SER A 86 14.19 -0.85 3.71
N TRP A 87 12.97 -0.34 3.62
CA TRP A 87 12.07 -0.21 4.77
C TRP A 87 11.66 -1.54 5.40
N LEU A 88 11.42 -2.57 4.60
CA LEU A 88 10.95 -3.87 5.10
C LEU A 88 12.07 -4.77 5.65
N ARG A 89 13.35 -4.46 5.39
CA ARG A 89 14.48 -5.30 5.79
C ARG A 89 14.55 -5.49 7.31
N GLY A 90 14.56 -4.42 8.07
CA GLY A 90 14.66 -4.50 9.53
C GLY A 90 13.48 -5.26 10.16
N PHE A 91 12.29 -5.07 9.65
CA PHE A 91 11.12 -5.84 10.07
C PHE A 91 11.26 -7.33 9.73
N GLN A 92 11.77 -7.66 8.54
CA GLN A 92 12.01 -9.04 8.13
C GLN A 92 12.92 -9.79 9.09
N GLU A 93 14.02 -9.14 9.49
CA GLU A 93 15.02 -9.75 10.39
C GLU A 93 14.47 -10.01 11.79
N ARG A 94 13.61 -9.11 12.30
CA ARG A 94 13.04 -9.23 13.66
C ARG A 94 11.81 -10.12 13.73
N ALA A 95 10.89 -9.97 12.78
CA ALA A 95 9.57 -10.60 12.87
C ALA A 95 9.51 -12.04 12.35
N HIS A 96 10.62 -12.56 11.78
CA HIS A 96 10.67 -13.88 11.15
C HIS A 96 9.52 -14.16 10.18
N MET A 97 9.05 -13.11 9.48
CA MET A 97 7.91 -13.19 8.59
C MET A 97 8.19 -14.10 7.39
N PRO A 98 7.19 -14.86 6.92
CA PRO A 98 7.31 -15.66 5.72
C PRO A 98 7.74 -14.81 4.52
N ARG A 99 8.70 -15.30 3.74
CA ARG A 99 9.30 -14.57 2.60
C ARG A 99 8.26 -14.11 1.56
N HIS A 100 7.20 -14.90 1.35
CA HIS A 100 6.15 -14.53 0.41
C HIS A 100 5.38 -13.29 0.85
N VAL A 101 5.07 -13.12 2.15
CA VAL A 101 4.36 -11.95 2.69
C VAL A 101 5.13 -10.65 2.42
N LEU A 102 6.45 -10.68 2.63
CA LEU A 102 7.32 -9.54 2.34
C LEU A 102 7.46 -9.29 0.84
N SER A 103 7.53 -10.37 0.06
CA SER A 103 7.55 -10.28 -1.40
C SER A 103 6.29 -9.62 -1.93
N ASP A 104 5.12 -10.03 -1.42
CA ASP A 104 3.83 -9.45 -1.81
C ASP A 104 3.75 -7.97 -1.44
N ALA A 105 4.13 -7.59 -0.21
CA ALA A 105 4.17 -6.19 0.20
C ALA A 105 5.04 -5.32 -0.72
N LYS A 106 6.25 -5.78 -1.06
CA LYS A 106 7.15 -5.09 -2.00
C LYS A 106 6.52 -4.89 -3.36
N HIS A 107 5.87 -5.92 -3.89
CA HIS A 107 5.23 -5.84 -5.22
C HIS A 107 3.98 -4.96 -5.20
N ILE A 108 3.18 -5.01 -4.12
CA ILE A 108 2.02 -4.13 -3.92
C ILE A 108 2.48 -2.67 -3.95
N LEU A 109 3.52 -2.31 -3.19
CA LEU A 109 4.06 -0.95 -3.13
C LEU A 109 4.69 -0.50 -4.45
N ALA A 110 5.48 -1.36 -5.08
CA ALA A 110 6.12 -1.05 -6.37
C ALA A 110 5.10 -0.82 -7.50
N LEU A 111 3.94 -1.51 -7.44
CA LEU A 111 2.91 -1.37 -8.46
C LEU A 111 2.16 -0.04 -8.37
N GLN A 112 2.16 0.64 -7.20
CA GLN A 112 1.43 1.89 -7.02
C GLN A 112 1.84 2.97 -8.01
N HIS A 113 3.14 3.14 -8.23
CA HIS A 113 3.61 4.11 -9.22
C HIS A 113 3.04 3.85 -10.62
N ARG A 114 2.97 2.60 -11.05
CA ARG A 114 2.36 2.25 -12.34
C ARG A 114 0.87 2.52 -12.36
N LEU A 115 0.17 2.21 -11.28
CA LEU A 115 -1.25 2.54 -11.14
C LEU A 115 -1.45 4.05 -11.18
N ASP A 116 -0.64 4.84 -10.50
CA ASP A 116 -0.73 6.31 -10.50
C ASP A 116 -0.48 6.92 -11.87
N THR A 117 0.54 6.46 -12.60
CA THR A 117 0.85 6.98 -13.96
C THR A 117 -0.18 6.57 -15.00
N GLU A 118 -0.77 5.38 -14.86
CA GLU A 118 -1.82 4.89 -15.75
C GLU A 118 -3.20 5.45 -15.34
N ILE A 119 -3.35 5.85 -14.07
CA ILE A 119 -4.52 6.45 -13.44
C ILE A 119 -4.60 7.96 -13.69
N ALA A 120 -3.47 8.64 -13.91
CA ALA A 120 -3.49 10.06 -14.23
C ALA A 120 -4.47 10.32 -15.40
N PRO A 121 -5.39 11.30 -15.29
CA PRO A 121 -6.43 11.52 -16.27
C PRO A 121 -5.81 12.00 -17.60
N LYS A 122 -5.27 11.08 -18.35
CA LYS A 122 -5.07 11.27 -19.78
C LYS A 122 -6.47 11.28 -20.38
N LYS A 123 -6.79 12.26 -21.20
CA LYS A 123 -8.08 12.51 -21.87
C LYS A 123 -8.72 11.28 -22.56
N HIS A 124 -8.13 10.10 -22.51
CA HIS A 124 -8.51 8.90 -23.27
C HIS A 124 -8.63 7.60 -22.46
N GLY A 125 -8.74 7.65 -21.14
CA GLY A 125 -9.01 6.46 -20.32
C GLY A 125 -7.79 5.54 -20.15
N ILE A 126 -8.03 4.38 -19.55
CA ILE A 126 -7.01 3.37 -19.23
C ILE A 126 -6.37 2.83 -20.51
N ASN A 127 -5.04 2.88 -20.60
CA ASN A 127 -4.29 2.36 -21.73
C ASN A 127 -4.49 0.83 -21.84
N SER A 128 -5.20 0.38 -22.89
CA SER A 128 -5.51 -1.04 -23.10
C SER A 128 -4.28 -1.95 -23.23
N LYS A 129 -3.13 -1.39 -23.67
CA LYS A 129 -1.86 -2.13 -23.77
C LYS A 129 -1.27 -2.47 -22.39
N ALA A 130 -1.54 -1.67 -21.35
CA ALA A 130 -1.06 -1.92 -19.99
C ALA A 130 -1.90 -2.97 -19.25
N VAL A 131 -3.16 -3.18 -19.64
CA VAL A 131 -4.10 -4.09 -18.98
C VAL A 131 -3.62 -5.54 -18.98
N GLY A 132 -3.12 -6.04 -20.11
CA GLY A 132 -2.69 -7.44 -20.25
C GLY A 132 -1.58 -7.86 -19.29
N PRO A 133 -0.45 -7.15 -19.24
CA PRO A 133 0.64 -7.41 -18.29
C PRO A 133 0.23 -7.27 -16.83
N LEU A 134 -0.61 -6.27 -16.50
CA LEU A 134 -1.08 -6.06 -15.13
C LEU A 134 -1.99 -7.19 -14.65
N ARG A 135 -2.90 -7.68 -15.51
CA ARG A 135 -3.85 -8.76 -15.18
C ARG A 135 -3.17 -10.07 -14.78
N ARG A 136 -1.92 -10.29 -15.22
CA ARG A 136 -1.14 -11.51 -14.89
C ARG A 136 -0.43 -11.43 -13.54
N GLN A 137 -0.45 -10.29 -12.86
CA GLN A 137 0.24 -10.13 -11.58
C GLN A 137 -0.57 -10.74 -10.44
N PRO A 138 -0.02 -11.70 -9.67
CA PRO A 138 -0.76 -12.40 -8.61
C PRO A 138 -1.18 -11.45 -7.46
N TYR A 139 -0.43 -10.38 -7.23
CA TYR A 139 -0.69 -9.38 -6.19
C TYR A 139 -1.54 -8.19 -6.67
N LEU A 140 -2.05 -8.22 -7.92
CA LEU A 140 -2.83 -7.11 -8.48
C LEU A 140 -4.06 -6.75 -7.65
N LYS A 141 -4.78 -7.76 -7.14
CA LYS A 141 -5.98 -7.55 -6.32
C LYS A 141 -5.65 -6.72 -5.08
N ASP A 142 -4.59 -7.08 -4.39
CA ASP A 142 -4.15 -6.38 -3.17
C ASP A 142 -3.54 -5.01 -3.48
N ALA A 143 -2.84 -4.87 -4.62
CA ALA A 143 -2.33 -3.58 -5.06
C ALA A 143 -3.47 -2.58 -5.39
N LEU A 144 -4.58 -3.04 -5.99
CA LEU A 144 -5.76 -2.21 -6.21
C LEU A 144 -6.48 -1.88 -4.89
N ARG A 145 -6.52 -2.80 -3.94
CA ARG A 145 -7.04 -2.54 -2.59
C ARG A 145 -6.20 -1.50 -1.86
N TYR A 146 -4.87 -1.63 -1.91
CA TYR A 146 -3.98 -0.64 -1.32
C TYR A 146 -4.16 0.75 -1.95
N CYS A 147 -4.27 0.83 -3.28
CA CYS A 147 -4.57 2.08 -3.99
C CYS A 147 -5.88 2.72 -3.50
N GLU A 148 -6.94 1.94 -3.34
CA GLU A 148 -8.23 2.40 -2.83
C GLU A 148 -8.11 2.92 -1.39
N ILE A 149 -7.43 2.17 -0.50
CA ILE A 149 -7.18 2.57 0.90
C ILE A 149 -6.41 3.90 0.95
N ARG A 150 -5.37 4.05 0.14
CA ARG A 150 -4.56 5.26 0.05
C ARG A 150 -5.39 6.47 -0.39
N LEU A 151 -6.24 6.32 -1.40
CA LEU A 151 -7.12 7.38 -1.87
C LEU A 151 -8.17 7.77 -0.82
N LEU A 152 -8.78 6.78 -0.14
CA LEU A 152 -9.69 7.02 0.98
C LEU A 152 -9.01 7.78 2.12
N ALA A 153 -7.80 7.37 2.51
CA ALA A 153 -7.02 8.05 3.56
C ALA A 153 -6.71 9.52 3.20
N ALA A 154 -6.54 9.79 1.90
CA ALA A 154 -6.33 11.14 1.38
C ALA A 154 -7.62 11.94 1.15
N GLY A 155 -8.80 11.38 1.45
CA GLY A 155 -10.10 12.00 1.15
C GLY A 155 -10.38 12.18 -0.34
N ARG A 156 -9.77 11.35 -1.19
CA ARG A 156 -9.91 11.42 -2.66
C ARG A 156 -10.92 10.42 -3.17
N ASP A 157 -11.47 10.70 -4.34
CA ASP A 157 -12.40 9.80 -5.03
C ASP A 157 -11.72 8.46 -5.40
N THR A 158 -12.41 7.36 -5.10
CA THR A 158 -11.95 5.99 -5.37
C THR A 158 -12.55 5.39 -6.65
N GLN A 159 -13.39 6.14 -7.37
CA GLN A 159 -14.07 5.65 -8.58
C GLN A 159 -13.11 5.03 -9.58
N LEU A 160 -11.95 5.63 -9.71
CA LEU A 160 -10.90 5.16 -10.60
C LEU A 160 -10.35 3.77 -10.22
N CYS A 161 -10.17 3.48 -8.92
CA CYS A 161 -9.77 2.14 -8.46
C CYS A 161 -10.88 1.11 -8.71
N GLN A 162 -12.15 1.52 -8.61
CA GLN A 162 -13.29 0.67 -8.95
C GLN A 162 -13.35 0.37 -10.45
N ASP A 163 -13.10 1.35 -11.30
CA ASP A 163 -13.01 1.18 -12.76
C ASP A 163 -11.89 0.22 -13.14
N TRP A 164 -10.71 0.35 -12.51
CA TRP A 164 -9.62 -0.58 -12.68
C TRP A 164 -9.98 -2.00 -12.23
N ARG A 165 -10.62 -2.12 -11.08
CA ARG A 165 -11.08 -3.41 -10.58
C ARG A 165 -12.03 -4.09 -11.57
N ASN A 166 -13.01 -3.36 -12.09
CA ASN A 166 -13.98 -3.86 -13.07
C ASN A 166 -13.34 -4.29 -14.39
N LYS A 167 -12.24 -3.62 -14.78
CA LYS A 167 -11.53 -3.93 -16.03
C LYS A 167 -10.49 -5.04 -15.89
N LEU A 168 -9.79 -5.11 -14.76
CA LEU A 168 -8.64 -6.00 -14.57
C LEU A 168 -9.01 -7.32 -13.91
N LEU A 169 -9.97 -7.32 -12.99
CA LEU A 169 -10.38 -8.53 -12.30
C LEU A 169 -11.59 -9.15 -13.02
N PRO A 170 -11.65 -10.48 -13.15
CA PRO A 170 -12.84 -11.15 -13.66
C PRO A 170 -14.01 -10.80 -12.75
N LYS A 171 -15.20 -10.60 -13.34
CA LYS A 171 -16.43 -10.43 -12.54
C LYS A 171 -16.58 -11.69 -11.69
N GLU A 172 -16.61 -11.52 -10.37
CA GLU A 172 -16.97 -12.64 -9.49
C GLU A 172 -18.36 -13.13 -9.90
N PRO A 173 -18.54 -14.45 -10.09
CA PRO A 173 -19.86 -14.99 -10.42
C PRO A 173 -20.82 -14.56 -9.30
N SER A 174 -21.92 -13.92 -9.71
CA SER A 174 -23.02 -13.60 -8.78
C SER A 174 -23.48 -14.90 -8.15
N GLN A 175 -23.20 -15.11 -6.87
CA GLN A 175 -23.81 -16.20 -6.13
C GLN A 175 -25.32 -15.88 -6.08
N ARG A 176 -26.10 -16.67 -6.82
CA ARG A 176 -27.56 -16.77 -6.68
C ARG A 176 -27.88 -17.57 -5.44
#